data_a61a25aa9fc12c5a11c629f546de06f2
#
_entry.id   a61a25aa9fc12c5a11c629f546de06f2
#
_cell.length_a   1.000
_cell.length_b   1.000
_cell.length_c   1.000
_cell.angle_alpha   90.00
_cell.angle_beta   90.00
_cell.angle_gamma   90.00
#
_symmetry.space_group_name_H-M   'P 1'
#
loop_
_entity.id
_entity.type
_entity.pdbx_description
1 polymer ?
#
loop_
_entity_poly.entity_id
_entity_poly.type
_entity_poly.pdbx_seq_one_letter_code
_entity_poly.pdbx_strand_id
1 'polypeptide(L)'
;AITKLAGQALAAGILLLYGIQVLWLPINGVTMLPPSVGQLLTVLIVLVTINAVNFIDGLDGLAAGIVAISGAAFFAFAYLLAVVYGFNRAGAPSLITAVTIGVCLGFLPHNSHPARIFMGDSGSMFLGLMLAASSITLTGQVDPNAISEEKLGPALLPLLLPFAVLAIPLADLTLAILRRIRAGKSPFSSDKEHLHHRIMRAGNTQIRTAGIMYLWTATIAFPVSVSAFAPLWVSAIFAGAMLAFTIHFSRGKSKSFRTLESANRG
;
A
#
# COMPACT_ATOMS: atom_id res chain seq x y z
N ALA A 1 -9.95 14.41 -15.60
CA ALA A 1 -8.88 13.41 -15.68
C ALA A 1 -7.52 14.07 -15.95
N ILE A 2 -7.37 14.81 -17.04
CA ILE A 2 -6.07 15.42 -17.44
C ILE A 2 -5.52 16.36 -16.36
N THR A 3 -6.33 17.21 -15.77
CA THR A 3 -5.91 18.14 -14.70
C THR A 3 -5.36 17.42 -13.48
N LYS A 4 -5.99 16.31 -13.06
CA LYS A 4 -5.49 15.46 -11.95
C LYS A 4 -4.13 14.86 -12.30
N LEU A 5 -4.00 14.30 -13.52
CA LEU A 5 -2.74 13.72 -13.97
C LEU A 5 -1.60 14.74 -14.04
N ALA A 6 -1.89 15.95 -14.53
CA ALA A 6 -0.91 17.05 -14.57
C ALA A 6 -0.44 17.45 -13.17
N GLY A 7 -1.36 17.56 -12.20
CA GLY A 7 -1.01 17.84 -10.80
C GLY A 7 -0.16 16.73 -10.16
N GLN A 8 -0.48 15.47 -10.44
CA GLN A 8 0.30 14.33 -9.96
C GLN A 8 1.70 14.29 -10.60
N ALA A 9 1.80 14.56 -11.90
CA ALA A 9 3.09 14.65 -12.60
C ALA A 9 3.95 15.81 -12.08
N LEU A 10 3.33 16.97 -11.76
CA LEU A 10 4.01 18.09 -11.13
C LEU A 10 4.55 17.70 -9.75
N ALA A 11 3.76 17.01 -8.91
CA ALA A 11 4.19 16.53 -7.60
C ALA A 11 5.37 15.55 -7.72
N ALA A 12 5.32 14.62 -8.70
CA ALA A 12 6.45 13.73 -9.00
C ALA A 12 7.69 14.52 -9.45
N GLY A 13 7.51 15.55 -10.28
CA GLY A 13 8.58 16.44 -10.72
C GLY A 13 9.26 17.16 -9.53
N ILE A 14 8.48 17.62 -8.54
CA ILE A 14 9.02 18.23 -7.33
C ILE A 14 9.89 17.21 -6.56
N LEU A 15 9.46 15.96 -6.40
CA LEU A 15 10.29 14.94 -5.76
C LEU A 15 11.62 14.74 -6.50
N LEU A 16 11.60 14.70 -7.84
CA LEU A 16 12.82 14.61 -8.66
C LEU A 16 13.76 15.80 -8.46
N LEU A 17 13.24 17.02 -8.36
CA LEU A 17 14.04 18.23 -8.09
C LEU A 17 14.77 18.16 -6.74
N TYR A 18 14.18 17.48 -5.74
CA TYR A 18 14.83 17.23 -4.45
C TYR A 18 15.68 15.96 -4.43
N GLY A 19 15.95 15.34 -5.60
CA GLY A 19 16.79 14.15 -5.71
C GLY A 19 16.11 12.85 -5.23
N ILE A 20 14.81 12.87 -5.00
CA ILE A 20 14.04 11.68 -4.62
C ILE A 20 13.69 10.91 -5.88
N GLN A 21 14.50 9.90 -6.18
CA GLN A 21 14.35 9.07 -7.38
C GLN A 21 14.84 7.64 -7.16
N VAL A 22 14.36 6.71 -7.98
CA VAL A 22 14.85 5.34 -8.02
C VAL A 22 16.22 5.33 -8.70
N LEU A 23 17.25 4.91 -7.97
CA LEU A 23 18.65 4.94 -8.46
C LEU A 23 19.10 3.59 -9.00
N TRP A 24 18.53 2.50 -8.50
CA TRP A 24 18.94 1.14 -8.84
C TRP A 24 17.78 0.15 -8.76
N LEU A 25 17.96 -1.00 -9.40
CA LEU A 25 17.05 -2.15 -9.33
C LEU A 25 17.84 -3.43 -9.04
N PRO A 26 17.27 -4.40 -8.33
CA PRO A 26 17.89 -5.69 -8.01
C PRO A 26 17.71 -6.68 -9.18
N ILE A 27 18.26 -6.34 -10.34
CA ILE A 27 18.23 -7.18 -11.54
C ILE A 27 19.64 -7.73 -11.73
N ASN A 28 19.81 -9.06 -11.62
CA ASN A 28 21.12 -9.72 -11.69
C ASN A 28 22.16 -9.13 -10.69
N GLY A 29 21.75 -8.93 -9.44
CA GLY A 29 22.49 -8.18 -8.44
C GLY A 29 22.00 -6.76 -8.32
N VAL A 30 22.90 -5.79 -8.21
CA VAL A 30 22.55 -4.37 -8.16
C VAL A 30 22.82 -3.71 -9.50
N THR A 31 21.78 -3.35 -10.23
CA THR A 31 21.90 -2.60 -11.49
C THR A 31 21.60 -1.13 -11.28
N MET A 32 22.60 -0.27 -11.43
CA MET A 32 22.39 1.18 -11.43
C MET A 32 21.65 1.61 -12.67
N LEU A 33 20.60 2.41 -12.49
CA LEU A 33 19.78 2.90 -13.59
C LEU A 33 20.40 4.16 -14.22
N PRO A 34 20.32 4.29 -15.57
CA PRO A 34 20.53 5.59 -16.20
C PRO A 34 19.60 6.65 -15.59
N PRO A 35 20.06 7.89 -15.39
CA PRO A 35 19.24 8.93 -14.73
C PRO A 35 17.86 9.11 -15.34
N SER A 36 17.75 9.11 -16.65
CA SER A 36 16.47 9.25 -17.38
C SER A 36 15.50 8.09 -17.09
N VAL A 37 16.01 6.86 -16.99
CA VAL A 37 15.20 5.67 -16.66
C VAL A 37 14.75 5.72 -15.21
N GLY A 38 15.64 6.09 -14.26
CA GLY A 38 15.30 6.25 -12.86
C GLY A 38 14.24 7.34 -12.63
N GLN A 39 14.36 8.47 -13.32
CA GLN A 39 13.37 9.55 -13.28
C GLN A 39 12.01 9.11 -13.83
N LEU A 40 11.98 8.46 -14.99
CA LEU A 40 10.74 7.95 -15.59
C LEU A 40 10.06 6.94 -14.66
N LEU A 41 10.84 5.98 -14.13
CA LEU A 41 10.33 4.99 -13.20
C LEU A 41 9.77 5.63 -11.92
N THR A 42 10.44 6.65 -11.39
CA THR A 42 9.98 7.43 -10.25
C THR A 42 8.61 8.06 -10.52
N VAL A 43 8.47 8.75 -11.65
CA VAL A 43 7.19 9.36 -12.04
C VAL A 43 6.10 8.31 -12.15
N LEU A 44 6.37 7.18 -12.80
CA LEU A 44 5.41 6.08 -12.94
C LEU A 44 4.99 5.51 -11.58
N ILE A 45 5.93 5.24 -10.67
CA ILE A 45 5.64 4.74 -9.32
C ILE A 45 4.76 5.73 -8.56
N VAL A 46 5.09 7.02 -8.60
CA VAL A 46 4.30 8.08 -7.94
C VAL A 46 2.88 8.12 -8.50
N LEU A 47 2.72 8.16 -9.82
CA LEU A 47 1.41 8.19 -10.47
C LEU A 47 0.57 6.95 -10.14
N VAL A 48 1.16 5.77 -10.24
CA VAL A 48 0.47 4.51 -9.94
C VAL A 48 0.05 4.46 -8.47
N THR A 49 0.93 4.83 -7.55
CA THR A 49 0.64 4.81 -6.10
C THR A 49 -0.45 5.79 -5.72
N ILE A 50 -0.38 7.03 -6.21
CA ILE A 50 -1.40 8.06 -5.96
C ILE A 50 -2.77 7.57 -6.44
N ASN A 51 -2.84 7.05 -7.66
CA ASN A 51 -4.11 6.58 -8.20
C ASN A 51 -4.60 5.30 -7.51
N ALA A 52 -3.71 4.38 -7.15
CA ALA A 52 -4.07 3.17 -6.41
C ALA A 52 -4.70 3.51 -5.05
N VAL A 53 -4.12 4.45 -4.28
CA VAL A 53 -4.69 4.91 -3.01
C VAL A 53 -6.00 5.67 -3.22
N ASN A 54 -6.08 6.51 -4.25
CA ASN A 54 -7.32 7.23 -4.57
C ASN A 54 -8.47 6.27 -4.95
N PHE A 55 -8.18 5.17 -5.64
CA PHE A 55 -9.22 4.19 -6.02
C PHE A 55 -9.80 3.41 -4.83
N ILE A 56 -9.04 3.17 -3.77
CA ILE A 56 -9.56 2.49 -2.57
C ILE A 56 -10.34 3.43 -1.65
N ASP A 57 -10.32 4.74 -1.87
CA ASP A 57 -11.09 5.73 -1.11
C ASP A 57 -12.58 5.72 -1.53
N GLY A 58 -13.18 4.55 -1.53
CA GLY A 58 -14.58 4.32 -1.91
C GLY A 58 -15.49 3.89 -0.75
N LEU A 59 -14.96 3.69 0.45
CA LEU A 59 -15.68 3.35 1.67
C LEU A 59 -15.13 4.14 2.86
N ASP A 60 -16.04 4.46 3.80
CA ASP A 60 -15.70 5.13 5.05
C ASP A 60 -14.55 4.44 5.77
N GLY A 61 -13.49 5.17 6.08
CA GLY A 61 -12.30 4.70 6.77
C GLY A 61 -11.34 3.84 5.96
N LEU A 62 -11.73 3.35 4.78
CA LEU A 62 -10.97 2.33 4.07
C LEU A 62 -9.57 2.80 3.67
N ALA A 63 -9.46 3.93 2.97
CA ALA A 63 -8.17 4.45 2.51
C ALA A 63 -7.26 4.83 3.68
N ALA A 64 -7.79 5.56 4.68
CA ALA A 64 -7.02 5.95 5.86
C ALA A 64 -6.50 4.74 6.64
N GLY A 65 -7.34 3.71 6.83
CA GLY A 65 -6.93 2.51 7.55
C GLY A 65 -5.90 1.66 6.80
N ILE A 66 -6.07 1.47 5.48
CA ILE A 66 -5.09 0.77 4.66
C ILE A 66 -3.75 1.52 4.68
N VAL A 67 -3.76 2.84 4.51
CA VAL A 67 -2.54 3.65 4.54
C VAL A 67 -1.89 3.62 5.92
N ALA A 68 -2.65 3.67 7.02
CA ALA A 68 -2.12 3.55 8.37
C ALA A 68 -1.42 2.19 8.60
N ILE A 69 -2.06 1.08 8.19
CA ILE A 69 -1.50 -0.28 8.32
C ILE A 69 -0.25 -0.44 7.46
N SER A 70 -0.33 -0.01 6.21
CA SER A 70 0.78 -0.01 5.26
C SER A 70 1.96 0.82 5.75
N GLY A 71 1.65 2.04 6.20
CA GLY A 71 2.63 2.93 6.81
C GLY A 71 3.27 2.34 8.06
N ALA A 72 2.50 1.65 8.92
CA ALA A 72 3.02 1.02 10.13
C ALA A 72 4.02 -0.11 9.81
N ALA A 73 3.73 -0.96 8.83
CA ALA A 73 4.64 -1.99 8.36
C ALA A 73 5.92 -1.37 7.77
N PHE A 74 5.79 -0.31 6.98
CA PHE A 74 6.90 0.40 6.40
C PHE A 74 7.73 1.16 7.45
N PHE A 75 7.07 1.83 8.40
CA PHE A 75 7.73 2.51 9.52
C PHE A 75 8.55 1.54 10.35
N ALA A 76 7.97 0.39 10.73
CA ALA A 76 8.67 -0.64 11.49
C ALA A 76 9.95 -1.08 10.77
N PHE A 77 9.87 -1.33 9.47
CA PHE A 77 11.03 -1.68 8.66
C PHE A 77 12.07 -0.55 8.63
N ALA A 78 11.67 0.67 8.23
CA ALA A 78 12.59 1.80 8.07
C ALA A 78 13.23 2.21 9.42
N TYR A 79 12.45 2.19 10.51
CA TYR A 79 12.94 2.51 11.84
C TYR A 79 13.96 1.49 12.35
N LEU A 80 13.66 0.19 12.21
CA LEU A 80 14.59 -0.86 12.58
C LEU A 80 15.86 -0.81 11.73
N LEU A 81 15.75 -0.51 10.46
CA LEU A 81 16.90 -0.32 9.58
C LEU A 81 17.78 0.83 10.05
N ALA A 82 17.17 1.94 10.49
CA ALA A 82 17.90 3.10 11.01
C ALA A 82 18.57 2.80 12.36
N VAL A 83 17.81 2.24 13.32
CA VAL A 83 18.25 2.09 14.72
C VAL A 83 19.10 0.85 14.93
N VAL A 84 18.71 -0.30 14.38
CA VAL A 84 19.40 -1.59 14.61
C VAL A 84 20.62 -1.75 13.70
N TYR A 85 20.47 -1.33 12.43
CA TYR A 85 21.54 -1.51 11.44
C TYR A 85 22.36 -0.25 11.19
N GLY A 86 22.05 0.87 11.86
CA GLY A 86 22.83 2.11 11.78
C GLY A 86 22.71 2.86 10.44
N PHE A 87 21.68 2.54 9.61
CA PHE A 87 21.43 3.25 8.36
C PHE A 87 20.78 4.62 8.64
N ASN A 88 21.59 5.61 9.01
CA ASN A 88 21.11 6.97 9.37
C ASN A 88 20.20 7.60 8.32
N ARG A 89 20.36 7.24 7.06
CA ARG A 89 19.54 7.73 5.95
C ARG A 89 18.11 7.18 5.93
N ALA A 90 17.82 6.11 6.65
CA ALA A 90 16.46 5.59 6.80
C ALA A 90 15.58 6.41 7.77
N GLY A 91 16.15 7.44 8.44
CA GLY A 91 15.42 8.32 9.34
C GLY A 91 14.35 9.18 8.64
N ALA A 92 14.64 9.73 7.46
CA ALA A 92 13.67 10.54 6.71
C ALA A 92 12.42 9.74 6.27
N PRO A 93 12.54 8.54 5.65
CA PRO A 93 11.38 7.69 5.36
C PRO A 93 10.60 7.30 6.62
N SER A 94 11.28 7.01 7.74
CA SER A 94 10.64 6.71 9.02
C SER A 94 9.81 7.87 9.53
N LEU A 95 10.31 9.10 9.45
CA LEU A 95 9.59 10.29 9.87
C LEU A 95 8.36 10.54 9.00
N ILE A 96 8.50 10.46 7.67
CA ILE A 96 7.39 10.67 6.74
C ILE A 96 6.27 9.66 7.00
N THR A 97 6.63 8.38 7.20
CA THR A 97 5.63 7.35 7.49
C THR A 97 5.01 7.51 8.85
N ALA A 98 5.76 7.87 9.90
CA ALA A 98 5.21 8.14 11.23
C ALA A 98 4.18 9.28 11.19
N VAL A 99 4.49 10.38 10.50
CA VAL A 99 3.55 11.50 10.30
C VAL A 99 2.32 11.03 9.54
N THR A 100 2.50 10.26 8.46
CA THR A 100 1.38 9.73 7.65
C THR A 100 0.46 8.83 8.49
N ILE A 101 1.03 7.95 9.32
CA ILE A 101 0.28 7.11 10.27
C ILE A 101 -0.50 7.98 11.24
N GLY A 102 0.16 8.97 11.86
CA GLY A 102 -0.46 9.88 12.82
C GLY A 102 -1.65 10.63 12.24
N VAL A 103 -1.50 11.17 11.03
CA VAL A 103 -2.58 11.83 10.29
C VAL A 103 -3.75 10.87 10.01
N CYS A 104 -3.46 9.66 9.54
CA CYS A 104 -4.50 8.65 9.28
C CYS A 104 -5.22 8.24 10.56
N LEU A 105 -4.51 7.98 11.66
CA LEU A 105 -5.10 7.62 12.94
C LEU A 105 -5.93 8.74 13.56
N GLY A 106 -5.49 10.01 13.42
CA GLY A 106 -6.26 11.17 13.84
C GLY A 106 -7.50 11.42 13.00
N PHE A 107 -7.48 11.05 11.71
CA PHE A 107 -8.60 11.19 10.81
C PHE A 107 -9.64 10.07 10.95
N LEU A 108 -9.21 8.83 11.22
CA LEU A 108 -10.08 7.64 11.30
C LEU A 108 -11.29 7.79 12.24
N PRO A 109 -11.21 8.38 13.45
CA PRO A 109 -12.38 8.55 14.32
C PRO A 109 -13.51 9.38 13.69
N HIS A 110 -13.17 10.25 12.75
CA HIS A 110 -14.13 11.11 12.04
C HIS A 110 -14.56 10.52 10.69
N ASN A 111 -13.75 9.65 10.10
CA ASN A 111 -13.97 9.04 8.80
C ASN A 111 -14.46 7.58 8.88
N SER A 112 -14.41 6.93 10.05
CA SER A 112 -14.98 5.58 10.24
C SER A 112 -16.50 5.59 10.11
N HIS A 113 -17.04 4.46 9.60
CA HIS A 113 -18.49 4.35 9.30
C HIS A 113 -19.37 4.46 10.56
N PRO A 114 -20.42 5.31 10.57
CA PRO A 114 -20.80 6.28 9.53
C PRO A 114 -19.88 7.52 9.55
N ALA A 115 -19.28 7.85 8.40
CA ALA A 115 -18.33 8.94 8.30
C ALA A 115 -18.98 10.31 8.55
N ARG A 116 -18.30 11.14 9.35
CA ARG A 116 -18.66 12.55 9.56
C ARG A 116 -17.90 13.48 8.63
N ILE A 117 -16.69 13.07 8.21
CA ILE A 117 -15.81 13.82 7.31
C ILE A 117 -15.31 12.86 6.25
N PHE A 118 -15.33 13.27 5.00
CA PHE A 118 -14.80 12.51 3.87
C PHE A 118 -13.39 13.01 3.50
N MET A 119 -12.52 12.08 3.09
CA MET A 119 -11.13 12.38 2.71
C MET A 119 -11.06 13.15 1.39
N GLY A 120 -11.84 12.73 0.43
CA GLY A 120 -11.88 13.27 -0.92
C GLY A 120 -10.60 13.01 -1.72
N ASP A 121 -10.63 13.40 -2.99
CA ASP A 121 -9.51 13.17 -3.92
C ASP A 121 -8.19 13.80 -3.44
N SER A 122 -8.24 14.99 -2.84
CA SER A 122 -7.02 15.69 -2.40
C SER A 122 -6.32 14.94 -1.26
N GLY A 123 -7.09 14.44 -0.29
CA GLY A 123 -6.56 13.70 0.84
C GLY A 123 -5.99 12.34 0.43
N SER A 124 -6.76 11.55 -0.33
CA SER A 124 -6.32 10.22 -0.78
C SER A 124 -5.12 10.29 -1.72
N MET A 125 -5.08 11.27 -2.64
CA MET A 125 -3.92 11.50 -3.50
C MET A 125 -2.69 11.95 -2.70
N PHE A 126 -2.86 12.79 -1.67
CA PHE A 126 -1.77 13.20 -0.80
C PHE A 126 -1.20 12.03 0.00
N LEU A 127 -2.04 11.16 0.56
CA LEU A 127 -1.59 9.95 1.25
C LEU A 127 -0.83 9.00 0.31
N GLY A 128 -1.31 8.86 -0.93
CA GLY A 128 -0.60 8.10 -1.96
C GLY A 128 0.78 8.67 -2.29
N LEU A 129 0.88 10.01 -2.38
CA LEU A 129 2.17 10.70 -2.58
C LEU A 129 3.13 10.46 -1.42
N MET A 130 2.65 10.52 -0.17
CA MET A 130 3.48 10.27 1.03
C MET A 130 4.02 8.84 1.06
N LEU A 131 3.20 7.83 0.74
CA LEU A 131 3.65 6.44 0.63
C LEU A 131 4.67 6.27 -0.50
N ALA A 132 4.42 6.84 -1.68
CA ALA A 132 5.37 6.79 -2.80
C ALA A 132 6.70 7.44 -2.45
N ALA A 133 6.67 8.66 -1.90
CA ALA A 133 7.86 9.39 -1.50
C ALA A 133 8.68 8.63 -0.47
N SER A 134 8.04 8.08 0.58
CA SER A 134 8.70 7.26 1.59
C SER A 134 9.37 6.02 0.99
N SER A 135 8.68 5.33 0.08
CA SER A 135 9.17 4.12 -0.58
C SER A 135 10.38 4.41 -1.46
N ILE A 136 10.30 5.45 -2.29
CA ILE A 136 11.38 5.84 -3.21
C ILE A 136 12.59 6.35 -2.43
N THR A 137 12.36 7.17 -1.38
CA THR A 137 13.43 7.68 -0.53
C THR A 137 14.19 6.53 0.14
N LEU A 138 13.48 5.53 0.68
CA LEU A 138 14.13 4.39 1.31
C LEU A 138 14.94 3.58 0.31
N THR A 139 14.38 3.26 -0.85
CA THR A 139 15.06 2.49 -1.90
C THR A 139 16.31 3.23 -2.41
N GLY A 140 16.22 4.55 -2.61
CA GLY A 140 17.35 5.38 -3.04
C GLY A 140 18.45 5.60 -1.98
N GLN A 141 18.17 5.31 -0.70
CA GLN A 141 19.11 5.55 0.40
C GLN A 141 19.93 4.30 0.78
N VAL A 142 19.51 3.11 0.34
CA VAL A 142 20.31 1.89 0.58
C VAL A 142 21.49 1.89 -0.37
N ASP A 143 22.70 1.91 0.18
CA ASP A 143 23.92 1.81 -0.62
C ASP A 143 24.04 0.40 -1.20
N PRO A 144 24.00 0.25 -2.53
CA PRO A 144 24.13 -1.04 -3.19
C PRO A 144 25.43 -1.79 -2.83
N ASN A 145 26.52 -1.07 -2.56
CA ASN A 145 27.82 -1.65 -2.22
C ASN A 145 27.90 -2.15 -0.76
N ALA A 146 26.97 -1.70 0.09
CA ALA A 146 26.87 -2.22 1.47
C ALA A 146 26.17 -3.59 1.53
N ILE A 147 25.70 -4.09 0.39
CA ILE A 147 24.98 -5.35 0.26
C ILE A 147 25.99 -6.44 -0.11
N SER A 148 26.50 -7.18 0.86
CA SER A 148 27.27 -8.40 0.60
C SER A 148 26.37 -9.49 0.02
N GLU A 149 26.90 -10.34 -0.87
CA GLU A 149 26.14 -11.42 -1.53
C GLU A 149 25.41 -12.35 -0.53
N GLU A 150 25.94 -12.52 0.68
CA GLU A 150 25.32 -13.28 1.75
C GLU A 150 24.06 -12.63 2.35
N LYS A 151 23.79 -11.33 2.06
CA LYS A 151 22.68 -10.55 2.61
C LYS A 151 21.70 -10.06 1.54
N LEU A 152 21.57 -10.79 0.43
CA LEU A 152 20.65 -10.45 -0.65
C LEU A 152 19.18 -10.31 -0.16
N GLY A 153 18.76 -11.10 0.82
CA GLY A 153 17.42 -11.03 1.38
C GLY A 153 17.06 -9.66 1.96
N PRO A 154 17.79 -9.16 2.97
CA PRO A 154 17.58 -7.81 3.52
C PRO A 154 17.74 -6.70 2.49
N ALA A 155 18.57 -6.90 1.48
CA ALA A 155 18.81 -5.94 0.42
C ALA A 155 17.64 -5.80 -0.59
N LEU A 156 16.92 -6.89 -0.84
CA LEU A 156 15.73 -6.89 -1.71
C LEU A 156 14.49 -6.31 -1.01
N LEU A 157 14.45 -6.34 0.33
CA LEU A 157 13.29 -5.92 1.10
C LEU A 157 12.91 -4.46 0.92
N PRO A 158 13.84 -3.47 0.87
CA PRO A 158 13.49 -2.08 0.58
C PRO A 158 12.76 -1.91 -0.75
N LEU A 159 13.00 -2.80 -1.71
CA LEU A 159 12.32 -2.79 -3.00
C LEU A 159 10.98 -3.54 -2.97
N LEU A 160 10.90 -4.67 -2.27
CA LEU A 160 9.68 -5.49 -2.19
C LEU A 160 8.63 -4.88 -1.25
N LEU A 161 9.07 -4.25 -0.17
CA LEU A 161 8.17 -3.70 0.84
C LEU A 161 7.20 -2.65 0.29
N PRO A 162 7.61 -1.68 -0.57
CA PRO A 162 6.68 -0.76 -1.21
C PRO A 162 5.56 -1.46 -1.98
N PHE A 163 5.90 -2.53 -2.71
CA PHE A 163 4.88 -3.32 -3.43
C PHE A 163 3.98 -4.11 -2.47
N ALA A 164 4.53 -4.68 -1.40
CA ALA A 164 3.76 -5.39 -0.38
C ALA A 164 2.79 -4.44 0.35
N VAL A 165 3.26 -3.26 0.71
CA VAL A 165 2.48 -2.20 1.36
C VAL A 165 1.34 -1.71 0.47
N LEU A 166 1.58 -1.62 -0.83
CA LEU A 166 0.61 -1.19 -1.83
C LEU A 166 -0.15 -2.35 -2.49
N ALA A 167 0.06 -3.60 -2.06
CA ALA A 167 -0.46 -4.78 -2.75
C ALA A 167 -1.98 -4.73 -2.93
N ILE A 168 -2.74 -4.34 -1.91
CA ILE A 168 -4.21 -4.25 -2.01
C ILE A 168 -4.65 -3.12 -2.95
N PRO A 169 -4.15 -1.86 -2.81
CA PRO A 169 -4.43 -0.80 -3.77
C PRO A 169 -4.06 -1.17 -5.21
N LEU A 170 -2.88 -1.74 -5.41
CA LEU A 170 -2.40 -2.14 -6.75
C LEU A 170 -3.22 -3.29 -7.33
N ALA A 171 -3.59 -4.28 -6.51
CA ALA A 171 -4.45 -5.37 -6.96
C ALA A 171 -5.82 -4.87 -7.40
N ASP A 172 -6.44 -3.95 -6.64
CA ASP A 172 -7.74 -3.38 -7.00
C ASP A 172 -7.65 -2.58 -8.31
N LEU A 173 -6.65 -1.73 -8.46
CA LEU A 173 -6.37 -0.98 -9.69
C LEU A 173 -6.16 -1.93 -10.89
N THR A 174 -5.29 -2.93 -10.75
CA THR A 174 -4.97 -3.89 -11.82
C THR A 174 -6.20 -4.69 -12.23
N LEU A 175 -6.96 -5.20 -11.27
CA LEU A 175 -8.18 -5.95 -11.55
C LEU A 175 -9.23 -5.07 -12.25
N ALA A 176 -9.35 -3.79 -11.88
CA ALA A 176 -10.24 -2.84 -12.53
C ALA A 176 -9.83 -2.61 -13.99
N ILE A 177 -8.54 -2.38 -14.27
CA ILE A 177 -8.01 -2.20 -15.62
C ILE A 177 -8.24 -3.47 -16.47
N LEU A 178 -7.90 -4.65 -15.94
CA LEU A 178 -8.07 -5.92 -16.65
C LEU A 178 -9.54 -6.20 -17.02
N ARG A 179 -10.48 -5.91 -16.11
CA ARG A 179 -11.91 -6.06 -16.39
C ARG A 179 -12.36 -5.15 -17.52
N ARG A 180 -11.92 -3.87 -17.51
CA ARG A 180 -12.26 -2.88 -18.56
C ARG A 180 -11.74 -3.33 -19.93
N ILE A 181 -10.48 -3.74 -20.00
CA ILE A 181 -9.88 -4.25 -21.24
C ILE A 181 -10.64 -5.47 -21.74
N ARG A 182 -10.95 -6.45 -20.87
CA ARG A 182 -11.73 -7.64 -21.24
C ARG A 182 -13.16 -7.32 -21.72
N ALA A 183 -13.73 -6.23 -21.22
CA ALA A 183 -15.04 -5.74 -21.66
C ALA A 183 -14.99 -4.83 -22.89
N GLY A 184 -13.83 -4.70 -23.55
CA GLY A 184 -13.65 -3.82 -24.71
C GLY A 184 -13.74 -2.33 -24.41
N LYS A 185 -13.60 -1.93 -23.11
CA LYS A 185 -13.70 -0.55 -22.65
C LYS A 185 -12.31 0.07 -22.48
N SER A 186 -12.25 1.40 -22.55
CA SER A 186 -11.02 2.13 -22.24
C SER A 186 -10.56 1.86 -20.81
N PRO A 187 -9.25 1.64 -20.55
CA PRO A 187 -8.68 1.51 -19.20
C PRO A 187 -9.02 2.69 -18.27
N PHE A 188 -9.30 3.86 -18.83
CA PHE A 188 -9.63 5.09 -18.11
C PHE A 188 -11.14 5.31 -17.91
N SER A 189 -11.99 4.40 -18.38
CA SER A 189 -13.44 4.49 -18.15
C SER A 189 -13.78 4.29 -16.67
N SER A 190 -14.90 4.84 -16.20
CA SER A 190 -15.36 4.61 -14.83
C SER A 190 -15.71 3.12 -14.63
N ASP A 191 -15.27 2.54 -13.51
CA ASP A 191 -15.62 1.19 -13.09
C ASP A 191 -16.25 1.27 -11.67
N LYS A 192 -17.37 0.59 -11.48
CA LYS A 192 -18.06 0.50 -10.18
C LYS A 192 -17.81 -0.85 -9.50
N GLU A 193 -16.89 -1.66 -10.01
CA GLU A 193 -16.62 -3.02 -9.53
C GLU A 193 -15.30 -3.17 -8.76
N HIS A 194 -14.99 -2.19 -7.93
CA HIS A 194 -13.84 -2.27 -7.03
C HIS A 194 -13.95 -3.44 -6.05
N LEU A 195 -12.82 -3.90 -5.52
CA LEU A 195 -12.73 -5.06 -4.63
C LEU A 195 -13.67 -4.94 -3.42
N HIS A 196 -13.75 -3.77 -2.81
CA HIS A 196 -14.64 -3.50 -1.69
C HIS A 196 -16.13 -3.66 -2.05
N HIS A 197 -16.56 -3.23 -3.25
CA HIS A 197 -17.93 -3.46 -3.71
C HIS A 197 -18.25 -4.95 -3.91
N ARG A 198 -17.28 -5.73 -4.36
CA ARG A 198 -17.44 -7.19 -4.50
C ARG A 198 -17.59 -7.88 -3.16
N ILE A 199 -16.79 -7.49 -2.16
CA ILE A 199 -16.87 -8.01 -0.79
C ILE A 199 -18.22 -7.65 -0.16
N MET A 200 -18.72 -6.42 -0.37
CA MET A 200 -20.04 -6.01 0.11
C MET A 200 -21.17 -6.80 -0.55
N ARG A 201 -21.11 -7.00 -1.87
CA ARG A 201 -22.09 -7.82 -2.61
C ARG A 201 -22.12 -9.29 -2.14
N ALA A 202 -21.04 -9.80 -1.58
CA ALA A 202 -21.01 -11.12 -0.95
C ALA A 202 -21.73 -11.16 0.42
N GLY A 203 -22.46 -10.10 0.82
CA GLY A 203 -23.26 -10.03 2.03
C GLY A 203 -22.52 -9.50 3.26
N ASN A 204 -21.44 -8.75 3.07
CA ASN A 204 -20.73 -8.11 4.17
C ASN A 204 -21.21 -6.66 4.38
N THR A 205 -21.27 -6.25 5.65
CA THR A 205 -21.47 -4.83 6.01
C THR A 205 -20.26 -4.00 5.61
N GLN A 206 -20.40 -2.68 5.53
CA GLN A 206 -19.32 -1.76 5.22
C GLN A 206 -18.14 -1.87 6.20
N ILE A 207 -18.43 -1.89 7.50
CA ILE A 207 -17.42 -2.04 8.57
C ILE A 207 -16.64 -3.37 8.40
N ARG A 208 -17.36 -4.47 8.14
CA ARG A 208 -16.73 -5.77 7.94
C ARG A 208 -15.89 -5.82 6.67
N THR A 209 -16.34 -5.19 5.61
CA THR A 209 -15.60 -5.06 4.34
C THR A 209 -14.29 -4.32 4.54
N ALA A 210 -14.31 -3.18 5.25
CA ALA A 210 -13.09 -2.46 5.62
C ALA A 210 -12.16 -3.34 6.47
N GLY A 211 -12.69 -4.03 7.48
CA GLY A 211 -11.92 -4.95 8.32
C GLY A 211 -11.27 -6.11 7.56
N ILE A 212 -11.96 -6.69 6.57
CA ILE A 212 -11.40 -7.73 5.68
C ILE A 212 -10.23 -7.15 4.89
N MET A 213 -10.38 -5.97 4.30
CA MET A 213 -9.32 -5.32 3.52
C MET A 213 -8.13 -4.92 4.39
N TYR A 214 -8.36 -4.45 5.62
CA TYR A 214 -7.30 -4.17 6.60
C TYR A 214 -6.48 -5.43 6.94
N LEU A 215 -7.16 -6.55 7.19
CA LEU A 215 -6.50 -7.82 7.49
C LEU A 215 -5.68 -8.34 6.30
N TRP A 216 -6.19 -8.26 5.08
CA TRP A 216 -5.42 -8.62 3.89
C TRP A 216 -4.19 -7.72 3.71
N THR A 217 -4.33 -6.39 3.92
CA THR A 217 -3.19 -5.46 3.88
C THR A 217 -2.14 -5.83 4.92
N ALA A 218 -2.56 -6.06 6.16
CA ALA A 218 -1.66 -6.47 7.24
C ALA A 218 -0.96 -7.81 6.95
N THR A 219 -1.71 -8.80 6.43
CA THR A 219 -1.21 -10.14 6.08
C THR A 219 -0.13 -10.10 5.01
N ILE A 220 -0.16 -9.13 4.12
CA ILE A 220 0.86 -8.98 3.07
C ILE A 220 2.03 -8.13 3.57
N ALA A 221 1.75 -6.99 4.20
CA ALA A 221 2.76 -5.99 4.53
C ALA A 221 3.65 -6.39 5.73
N PHE A 222 3.05 -6.88 6.83
CA PHE A 222 3.83 -7.18 8.04
C PHE A 222 4.79 -8.36 7.91
N PRO A 223 4.44 -9.52 7.29
CA PRO A 223 5.42 -10.60 7.10
C PRO A 223 6.64 -10.19 6.28
N VAL A 224 6.44 -9.34 5.26
CA VAL A 224 7.55 -8.79 4.47
C VAL A 224 8.44 -7.92 5.36
N SER A 225 7.87 -7.06 6.22
CA SER A 225 8.65 -6.26 7.18
C SER A 225 9.39 -7.13 8.19
N VAL A 226 8.74 -8.17 8.74
CA VAL A 226 9.35 -9.10 9.71
C VAL A 226 10.49 -9.89 9.10
N SER A 227 10.37 -10.28 7.82
CA SER A 227 11.42 -11.05 7.13
C SER A 227 12.75 -10.30 7.00
N ALA A 228 12.76 -8.99 7.21
CA ALA A 228 13.99 -8.18 7.27
C ALA A 228 14.83 -8.44 8.53
N PHE A 229 14.21 -8.85 9.63
CA PHE A 229 14.81 -8.85 10.96
C PHE A 229 14.74 -10.22 11.65
N ALA A 230 13.92 -11.12 11.13
CA ALA A 230 13.72 -12.45 11.68
C ALA A 230 14.14 -13.54 10.67
N PRO A 231 14.57 -14.72 11.15
CA PRO A 231 14.80 -15.86 10.29
C PRO A 231 13.60 -16.17 9.40
N LEU A 232 13.86 -16.66 8.19
CA LEU A 232 12.82 -16.91 7.19
C LEU A 232 11.70 -17.83 7.70
N TRP A 233 12.04 -18.84 8.51
CA TRP A 233 11.07 -19.75 9.10
C TRP A 233 10.09 -19.06 10.09
N VAL A 234 10.58 -18.08 10.89
CA VAL A 234 9.75 -17.26 11.78
C VAL A 234 8.77 -16.44 10.96
N SER A 235 9.27 -15.76 9.92
CA SER A 235 8.46 -14.95 9.02
C SER A 235 7.42 -15.78 8.28
N ALA A 236 7.77 -17.00 7.87
CA ALA A 236 6.86 -17.94 7.22
C ALA A 236 5.75 -18.42 8.17
N ILE A 237 6.07 -18.76 9.43
CA ILE A 237 5.07 -19.12 10.45
C ILE A 237 4.13 -17.94 10.71
N PHE A 238 4.69 -16.73 10.88
CA PHE A 238 3.91 -15.51 11.09
C PHE A 238 2.98 -15.22 9.90
N ALA A 239 3.48 -15.32 8.68
CA ALA A 239 2.69 -15.17 7.46
C ALA A 239 1.56 -16.21 7.37
N GLY A 240 1.87 -17.47 7.67
CA GLY A 240 0.89 -18.57 7.69
C GLY A 240 -0.21 -18.34 8.73
N ALA A 241 0.15 -17.92 9.94
CA ALA A 241 -0.81 -17.63 11.00
C ALA A 241 -1.73 -16.45 10.63
N MET A 242 -1.16 -15.35 10.11
CA MET A 242 -1.93 -14.20 9.65
C MET A 242 -2.84 -14.58 8.47
N LEU A 243 -2.35 -15.35 7.52
CA LEU A 243 -3.13 -15.81 6.37
C LEU A 243 -4.30 -16.68 6.81
N ALA A 244 -4.07 -17.65 7.70
CA ALA A 244 -5.10 -18.52 8.24
C ALA A 244 -6.19 -17.71 8.96
N PHE A 245 -5.79 -16.78 9.81
CA PHE A 245 -6.70 -15.88 10.51
C PHE A 245 -7.52 -15.01 9.53
N THR A 246 -6.87 -14.42 8.55
CA THR A 246 -7.51 -13.55 7.54
C THR A 246 -8.51 -14.33 6.70
N ILE A 247 -8.16 -15.57 6.27
CA ILE A 247 -9.06 -16.45 5.53
C ILE A 247 -10.25 -16.84 6.41
N HIS A 248 -10.01 -17.22 7.66
CA HIS A 248 -11.08 -17.57 8.60
C HIS A 248 -12.06 -16.41 8.79
N PHE A 249 -11.55 -15.22 9.05
CA PHE A 249 -12.35 -13.99 9.21
C PHE A 249 -13.12 -13.65 7.93
N SER A 250 -12.49 -13.77 6.76
CA SER A 250 -13.10 -13.44 5.46
C SER A 250 -14.24 -14.40 5.08
N ARG A 251 -14.16 -15.69 5.48
CA ARG A 251 -15.19 -16.70 5.19
C ARG A 251 -16.43 -16.57 6.07
N GLY A 252 -16.34 -15.96 7.24
CA GLY A 252 -17.50 -15.75 8.12
C GLY A 252 -18.52 -14.82 7.45
N LYS A 253 -19.80 -15.22 7.41
CA LYS A 253 -20.88 -14.31 6.95
C LYS A 253 -21.21 -13.28 8.02
N SER A 254 -21.61 -12.08 7.62
CA SER A 254 -22.13 -11.05 8.54
C SER A 254 -23.37 -11.57 9.27
N LYS A 255 -23.48 -11.28 10.58
CA LYS A 255 -24.66 -11.65 11.39
C LYS A 255 -25.95 -11.08 10.80
N SER A 256 -25.92 -9.86 10.28
CA SER A 256 -27.05 -9.18 9.65
C SER A 256 -27.59 -9.94 8.41
N PHE A 257 -26.69 -10.49 7.61
CA PHE A 257 -27.08 -11.27 6.43
C PHE A 257 -27.71 -12.62 6.79
N ARG A 258 -27.20 -13.27 7.85
CA ARG A 258 -27.78 -14.53 8.37
C ARG A 258 -29.19 -14.36 8.89
N THR A 259 -29.47 -13.23 9.55
CA THR A 259 -30.79 -12.92 10.09
C THR A 259 -31.81 -12.69 8.96
N LEU A 260 -31.42 -12.00 7.88
CA LEU A 260 -32.25 -11.80 6.70
C LEU A 260 -32.50 -13.11 5.92
N GLU A 261 -31.50 -13.95 5.81
CA GLU A 261 -31.61 -15.25 5.12
C GLU A 261 -32.50 -16.23 5.90
N SER A 262 -32.45 -16.19 7.24
CA SER A 262 -33.34 -16.99 8.09
C SER A 262 -34.79 -16.49 8.09
N ALA A 263 -35.01 -15.17 8.05
CA ALA A 263 -36.34 -14.58 7.97
C ALA A 263 -37.04 -14.82 6.62
N ASN A 264 -36.29 -15.03 5.54
CA ASN A 264 -36.84 -15.25 4.20
C ASN A 264 -37.08 -16.76 3.89
N ARG A 265 -36.69 -17.66 4.81
CA ARG A 265 -36.89 -19.13 4.69
C ARG A 265 -37.99 -19.67 5.63
N GLY A 266 -38.58 -18.85 6.46
CA GLY A 266 -39.72 -19.14 7.32
C GLY A 266 -41.00 -18.51 6.78
#